data_811fdcb3aa4655d05f509604a0c51719
#
_entry.id   811fdcb3aa4655d05f509604a0c51719
#
_cell.length_a   1.000
_cell.length_b   1.000
_cell.length_c   1.000
_cell.angle_alpha   90.00
_cell.angle_beta   90.00
_cell.angle_gamma   90.00
#
_symmetry.space_group_name_H-M   'P 1'
#
loop_
_entity.id
_entity.type
_entity.pdbx_description
1 polymer ?
#
loop_
_entity_poly.entity_id
_entity_poly.type
_entity_poly.pdbx_seq_one_letter_code
_entity_poly.pdbx_strand_id
1 'polypeptide(L)'
;FGWYEKKIQDIDAWVEGLEEKYPYEKLMLSDYGADANIYHQTEYLGQSLNWTKPYYPETFQTKTHEYQWSVIARHPYIIASYLWNMFDFATPMADRGGIPGRNMKGLMTFDRKTRKDSYFWYKANWSKEPVLHLTQRRNVDREKQETSVTVYSNIGMPKVFLNGRELQGVRKGYTDVHYVFDHVTLGDGKNRLKAVVSRDGKEYTDEIEWNYSGEKNRGTEAYENKNEHFGL
;
A
#
# COMPACT_ATOMS: atom_id res chain seq x y z
N PHE A 1 -6.59 5.77 -15.71
CA PHE A 1 -7.06 6.55 -14.54
C PHE A 1 -5.88 6.92 -13.65
N GLY A 2 -5.57 8.22 -13.57
CA GLY A 2 -4.46 8.71 -12.73
C GLY A 2 -4.86 8.89 -11.27
N TRP A 3 -3.87 8.97 -10.40
CA TRP A 3 -4.04 9.23 -8.96
C TRP A 3 -3.92 10.73 -8.58
N TYR A 4 -3.51 11.56 -9.53
CA TYR A 4 -3.21 12.98 -9.33
C TYR A 4 -4.46 13.74 -8.88
N GLU A 5 -4.38 14.42 -7.73
CA GLU A 5 -5.45 15.26 -7.15
C GLU A 5 -6.80 14.54 -6.98
N LYS A 6 -6.79 13.21 -6.97
CA LYS A 6 -7.98 12.38 -6.84
C LYS A 6 -7.99 11.66 -5.49
N LYS A 7 -9.18 11.38 -5.00
CA LYS A 7 -9.35 10.43 -3.91
C LYS A 7 -9.17 9.02 -4.43
N ILE A 8 -8.72 8.12 -3.57
CA ILE A 8 -8.54 6.70 -3.92
C ILE A 8 -9.82 6.10 -4.49
N GLN A 9 -10.98 6.50 -3.95
CA GLN A 9 -12.31 5.97 -4.30
C GLN A 9 -12.90 6.52 -5.60
N ASP A 10 -12.33 7.58 -6.17
CA ASP A 10 -12.92 8.23 -7.36
C ASP A 10 -12.98 7.32 -8.59
N ILE A 11 -12.21 6.23 -8.61
CA ILE A 11 -12.24 5.26 -9.71
C ILE A 11 -13.59 4.55 -9.85
N ASP A 12 -14.33 4.30 -8.76
CA ASP A 12 -15.66 3.67 -8.81
C ASP A 12 -16.63 4.53 -9.62
N ALA A 13 -16.83 5.77 -9.17
CA ALA A 13 -17.74 6.69 -9.83
C ALA A 13 -17.33 6.98 -11.29
N TRP A 14 -16.02 6.99 -11.58
CA TRP A 14 -15.52 7.17 -12.93
C TRP A 14 -15.86 5.97 -13.84
N VAL A 15 -15.70 4.73 -13.36
CA VAL A 15 -16.06 3.51 -14.11
C VAL A 15 -17.56 3.43 -14.32
N GLU A 16 -18.36 3.65 -13.27
CA GLU A 16 -19.82 3.66 -13.32
C GLU A 16 -20.36 4.69 -14.33
N GLY A 17 -19.83 5.90 -14.30
CA GLY A 17 -20.21 6.96 -15.26
C GLY A 17 -19.82 6.63 -16.70
N LEU A 18 -18.74 5.88 -16.94
CA LEU A 18 -18.39 5.41 -18.29
C LEU A 18 -19.33 4.29 -18.75
N GLU A 19 -19.65 3.33 -17.86
CA GLU A 19 -20.58 2.24 -18.18
C GLU A 19 -21.99 2.76 -18.46
N GLU A 20 -22.45 3.76 -17.70
CA GLU A 20 -23.74 4.42 -17.96
C GLU A 20 -23.76 5.14 -19.31
N LYS A 21 -22.68 5.86 -19.63
CA LYS A 21 -22.57 6.62 -20.88
C LYS A 21 -22.38 5.75 -22.12
N TYR A 22 -21.68 4.63 -21.97
CA TYR A 22 -21.28 3.73 -23.06
C TYR A 22 -21.60 2.26 -22.74
N PRO A 23 -22.88 1.89 -22.53
CA PRO A 23 -23.26 0.59 -21.97
C PRO A 23 -22.95 -0.61 -22.88
N TYR A 24 -22.74 -0.39 -24.17
CA TYR A 24 -22.44 -1.45 -25.15
C TYR A 24 -20.94 -1.61 -25.43
N GLU A 25 -20.12 -0.75 -24.85
CA GLU A 25 -18.67 -0.79 -24.99
C GLU A 25 -18.01 -1.50 -23.82
N LYS A 26 -16.71 -1.74 -23.91
CA LYS A 26 -15.90 -2.28 -22.83
C LYS A 26 -14.71 -1.40 -22.59
N LEU A 27 -14.35 -1.26 -21.32
CA LEU A 27 -13.22 -0.44 -20.89
C LEU A 27 -11.94 -1.27 -20.84
N MET A 28 -10.88 -0.71 -21.38
CA MET A 28 -9.51 -1.15 -21.15
C MET A 28 -8.71 -0.02 -20.48
N LEU A 29 -8.15 -0.29 -19.31
CA LEU A 29 -7.27 0.66 -18.63
C LEU A 29 -5.85 0.51 -19.16
N SER A 30 -5.36 1.49 -19.91
CA SER A 30 -4.00 1.46 -20.46
C SER A 30 -2.92 1.59 -19.40
N ASP A 31 -3.22 2.29 -18.29
CA ASP A 31 -2.40 2.35 -17.10
C ASP A 31 -3.18 2.78 -15.86
N TYR A 32 -2.77 2.31 -14.69
CA TYR A 32 -3.28 2.72 -13.40
C TYR A 32 -2.19 2.52 -12.33
N GLY A 33 -2.36 3.13 -11.16
CA GLY A 33 -1.44 3.05 -10.03
C GLY A 33 -1.00 4.41 -9.52
N ALA A 34 -0.12 4.42 -8.52
CA ALA A 34 0.40 5.61 -7.86
C ALA A 34 1.90 5.53 -7.63
N ASP A 35 2.54 6.67 -7.43
CA ASP A 35 3.95 6.76 -7.06
C ASP A 35 4.17 6.44 -5.57
N ALA A 36 5.34 5.89 -5.24
CA ALA A 36 5.82 5.73 -3.87
C ALA A 36 7.33 5.80 -3.77
N ASN A 37 7.81 6.68 -2.92
CA ASN A 37 9.18 6.65 -2.43
C ASN A 37 9.24 5.78 -1.17
N ILE A 38 10.06 4.74 -1.15
CA ILE A 38 10.18 3.81 0.00
C ILE A 38 10.71 4.47 1.28
N TYR A 39 11.30 5.64 1.18
CA TYR A 39 11.77 6.44 2.32
C TYR A 39 10.69 7.38 2.89
N HIS A 40 9.58 7.54 2.17
CA HIS A 40 8.46 8.33 2.62
C HIS A 40 7.39 7.43 3.25
N GLN A 41 7.14 7.64 4.53
CA GLN A 41 6.21 6.82 5.29
C GLN A 41 5.24 7.70 6.08
N THR A 42 3.96 7.32 6.13
CA THR A 42 2.97 7.97 6.98
C THR A 42 1.79 7.04 7.26
N GLU A 43 1.13 7.25 8.38
CA GLU A 43 -0.18 6.66 8.68
C GLU A 43 -1.33 7.59 8.27
N TYR A 44 -1.03 8.82 7.90
CA TYR A 44 -2.02 9.84 7.59
C TYR A 44 -2.34 9.86 6.09
N LEU A 45 -3.52 9.36 5.72
CA LEU A 45 -4.01 9.30 4.34
C LEU A 45 -5.31 10.11 4.14
N GLY A 46 -5.59 11.05 5.03
CA GLY A 46 -6.88 11.77 5.08
C GLY A 46 -7.17 12.71 3.90
N GLN A 47 -6.22 12.96 3.02
CA GLN A 47 -6.37 13.84 1.86
C GLN A 47 -5.68 13.24 0.63
N SER A 48 -6.14 13.62 -0.56
CA SER A 48 -5.42 13.34 -1.79
C SER A 48 -4.02 13.96 -1.72
N LEU A 49 -3.01 13.19 -2.12
CA LEU A 49 -1.65 13.72 -2.19
C LEU A 49 -1.56 14.78 -3.28
N ASN A 50 -0.92 15.89 -2.95
CA ASN A 50 -0.55 16.87 -3.97
C ASN A 50 0.64 16.32 -4.77
N TRP A 51 0.41 15.92 -6.01
CA TRP A 51 1.42 15.33 -6.88
C TRP A 51 2.58 16.28 -7.24
N THR A 52 2.43 17.58 -7.00
CA THR A 52 3.52 18.56 -7.19
C THR A 52 4.47 18.61 -6.00
N LYS A 53 4.09 18.02 -4.87
CA LYS A 53 4.94 17.95 -3.67
C LYS A 53 5.95 16.81 -3.77
N PRO A 54 7.12 16.94 -3.14
CA PRO A 54 8.16 15.92 -3.20
C PRO A 54 7.86 14.68 -2.35
N TYR A 55 6.75 14.62 -1.60
CA TYR A 55 6.45 13.57 -0.63
C TYR A 55 5.43 12.56 -1.16
N TYR A 56 5.89 11.34 -1.46
CA TYR A 56 5.08 10.22 -1.96
C TYR A 56 5.19 9.02 -1.04
N PRO A 57 4.36 8.92 0.02
CA PRO A 57 4.44 7.83 0.98
C PRO A 57 4.02 6.50 0.37
N GLU A 58 4.76 5.44 0.71
CA GLU A 58 4.50 4.08 0.21
C GLU A 58 3.10 3.59 0.61
N THR A 59 2.63 3.95 1.81
CA THR A 59 1.28 3.59 2.27
C THR A 59 0.19 4.11 1.33
N PHE A 60 0.37 5.31 0.73
CA PHE A 60 -0.59 5.83 -0.24
C PHE A 60 -0.61 4.99 -1.52
N GLN A 61 0.55 4.63 -2.08
CA GLN A 61 0.62 3.72 -3.22
C GLN A 61 -0.10 2.40 -2.91
N THR A 62 0.21 1.81 -1.76
CA THR A 62 -0.37 0.55 -1.32
C THR A 62 -1.89 0.62 -1.26
N LYS A 63 -2.45 1.64 -0.59
CA LYS A 63 -3.91 1.83 -0.49
C LYS A 63 -4.58 2.13 -1.82
N THR A 64 -3.90 2.86 -2.70
CA THR A 64 -4.38 3.12 -4.05
C THR A 64 -4.50 1.83 -4.85
N HIS A 65 -3.47 0.97 -4.84
CA HIS A 65 -3.50 -0.30 -5.54
C HIS A 65 -4.50 -1.30 -4.94
N GLU A 66 -4.61 -1.35 -3.61
CA GLU A 66 -5.62 -2.18 -2.94
C GLU A 66 -7.02 -1.85 -3.45
N TYR A 67 -7.37 -0.57 -3.48
CA TYR A 67 -8.69 -0.13 -3.89
C TYR A 67 -8.90 -0.23 -5.41
N GLN A 68 -8.00 0.32 -6.21
CA GLN A 68 -8.14 0.33 -7.68
C GLN A 68 -8.24 -1.09 -8.24
N TRP A 69 -7.39 -2.02 -7.79
CA TRP A 69 -7.50 -3.41 -8.22
C TRP A 69 -8.81 -4.06 -7.78
N SER A 70 -9.31 -3.75 -6.59
CA SER A 70 -10.60 -4.28 -6.14
C SER A 70 -11.77 -3.83 -7.02
N VAL A 71 -11.74 -2.60 -7.50
CA VAL A 71 -12.73 -2.08 -8.48
C VAL A 71 -12.57 -2.80 -9.81
N ILE A 72 -11.34 -2.88 -10.34
CA ILE A 72 -11.04 -3.54 -11.61
C ILE A 72 -11.51 -5.01 -11.57
N ALA A 73 -11.19 -5.72 -10.50
CA ALA A 73 -11.49 -7.15 -10.39
C ALA A 73 -12.99 -7.47 -10.28
N ARG A 74 -13.80 -6.56 -9.72
CA ARG A 74 -15.25 -6.76 -9.55
C ARG A 74 -16.11 -6.19 -10.69
N HIS A 75 -15.52 -5.42 -11.61
CA HIS A 75 -16.27 -4.69 -12.64
C HIS A 75 -16.18 -5.36 -14.03
N PRO A 76 -17.21 -6.11 -14.46
CA PRO A 76 -17.19 -6.81 -15.75
C PRO A 76 -17.08 -5.89 -16.99
N TYR A 77 -17.33 -4.59 -16.78
CA TYR A 77 -17.14 -3.57 -17.80
C TYR A 77 -15.67 -3.40 -18.19
N ILE A 78 -14.74 -3.63 -17.24
CA ILE A 78 -13.29 -3.55 -17.44
C ILE A 78 -12.78 -4.92 -17.89
N ILE A 79 -12.44 -5.05 -19.17
CA ILE A 79 -11.97 -6.31 -19.76
C ILE A 79 -10.46 -6.51 -19.72
N ALA A 80 -9.71 -5.44 -19.54
CA ALA A 80 -8.26 -5.48 -19.41
C ALA A 80 -7.73 -4.27 -18.62
N SER A 81 -6.64 -4.47 -17.91
CA SER A 81 -5.95 -3.40 -17.22
C SER A 81 -4.44 -3.64 -17.20
N TYR A 82 -3.68 -2.56 -17.29
CA TYR A 82 -2.22 -2.59 -17.27
C TYR A 82 -1.72 -1.76 -16.10
N LEU A 83 -1.06 -2.42 -15.19
CA LEU A 83 -0.46 -1.76 -14.05
C LEU A 83 0.76 -0.94 -14.51
N TRP A 84 0.83 0.31 -14.13
CA TRP A 84 1.99 1.16 -14.34
C TRP A 84 2.70 1.47 -13.02
N ASN A 85 3.89 0.84 -12.73
CA ASN A 85 4.39 -0.27 -13.52
C ASN A 85 5.20 -1.23 -12.61
N MET A 86 5.96 -2.18 -13.18
CA MET A 86 6.69 -3.18 -12.38
C MET A 86 7.90 -2.60 -11.65
N PHE A 87 8.63 -1.66 -12.26
CA PHE A 87 9.85 -1.07 -11.70
C PHE A 87 9.79 0.45 -11.72
N ASP A 88 10.40 1.08 -10.73
CA ASP A 88 10.75 2.50 -10.85
C ASP A 88 11.71 2.69 -12.04
N PHE A 89 11.60 3.80 -12.75
CA PHE A 89 12.39 4.02 -13.95
C PHE A 89 12.86 5.46 -14.09
N ALA A 90 13.90 5.67 -14.90
CA ALA A 90 14.41 7.00 -15.18
C ALA A 90 13.45 7.81 -16.06
N THR A 91 13.23 9.07 -15.68
CA THR A 91 12.47 10.02 -16.48
C THR A 91 13.07 11.42 -16.31
N PRO A 92 13.67 11.99 -17.36
CA PRO A 92 14.53 13.17 -17.24
C PRO A 92 13.79 14.44 -16.78
N MET A 93 12.47 14.47 -16.90
CA MET A 93 11.65 15.64 -16.53
C MET A 93 11.06 15.56 -15.12
N ALA A 94 11.27 14.46 -14.39
CA ALA A 94 10.68 14.30 -13.05
C ALA A 94 11.59 14.93 -11.98
N ASP A 95 11.02 15.87 -11.23
CA ASP A 95 11.63 16.53 -10.07
C ASP A 95 10.81 16.36 -8.78
N ARG A 96 9.86 15.44 -8.79
CA ARG A 96 8.90 15.18 -7.72
C ARG A 96 9.16 13.84 -7.03
N GLY A 97 8.58 13.66 -5.85
CA GLY A 97 8.73 12.42 -5.08
C GLY A 97 10.09 12.30 -4.38
N GLY A 98 10.85 13.39 -4.29
CA GLY A 98 12.11 13.46 -3.54
C GLY A 98 13.34 12.85 -4.22
N ILE A 99 13.21 12.29 -5.42
CA ILE A 99 14.33 11.75 -6.20
C ILE A 99 14.26 12.31 -7.63
N PRO A 100 15.09 13.29 -7.97
CA PRO A 100 15.10 13.87 -9.31
C PRO A 100 15.38 12.84 -10.41
N GLY A 101 14.75 13.01 -11.57
CA GLY A 101 14.94 12.14 -12.72
C GLY A 101 14.35 10.74 -12.58
N ARG A 102 13.43 10.52 -11.63
CA ARG A 102 12.84 9.19 -11.37
C ARG A 102 11.32 9.22 -11.31
N ASN A 103 10.71 8.28 -12.02
CA ASN A 103 9.32 7.90 -11.83
C ASN A 103 9.27 6.74 -10.83
N MET A 104 8.48 6.87 -9.76
CA MET A 104 8.42 5.92 -8.66
C MET A 104 7.10 5.13 -8.60
N LYS A 105 6.43 4.96 -9.73
CA LYS A 105 5.21 4.13 -9.84
C LYS A 105 5.47 2.63 -9.82
N GLY A 106 6.74 2.23 -9.80
CA GLY A 106 7.11 0.82 -9.74
C GLY A 106 6.57 0.11 -8.49
N LEU A 107 6.20 -1.16 -8.65
CA LEU A 107 5.98 -2.08 -7.53
C LEU A 107 7.31 -2.47 -6.87
N MET A 108 8.42 -2.27 -7.56
CA MET A 108 9.78 -2.47 -7.08
C MET A 108 10.61 -1.21 -7.35
N THR A 109 11.63 -1.04 -6.53
CA THR A 109 12.58 0.07 -6.68
C THR A 109 13.37 0.01 -7.98
N PHE A 110 13.97 1.15 -8.35
CA PHE A 110 14.78 1.30 -9.57
C PHE A 110 15.90 0.27 -9.69
N ASP A 111 16.59 -0.03 -8.59
CA ASP A 111 17.66 -1.02 -8.51
C ASP A 111 17.13 -2.48 -8.48
N ARG A 112 15.79 -2.65 -8.50
CA ARG A 112 15.08 -3.95 -8.48
C ARG A 112 15.29 -4.79 -7.23
N LYS A 113 15.87 -4.21 -6.17
CA LYS A 113 16.19 -4.95 -4.93
C LYS A 113 15.04 -4.97 -3.94
N THR A 114 14.28 -3.87 -3.85
CA THR A 114 13.21 -3.73 -2.87
C THR A 114 11.85 -3.91 -3.53
N ARG A 115 11.07 -4.87 -3.04
CA ARG A 115 9.65 -5.02 -3.36
C ARG A 115 8.86 -4.16 -2.40
N LYS A 116 7.97 -3.30 -2.94
CA LYS A 116 7.06 -2.48 -2.15
C LYS A 116 5.87 -3.32 -1.68
N ASP A 117 5.07 -2.83 -0.72
CA ASP A 117 3.89 -3.58 -0.25
C ASP A 117 2.91 -3.88 -1.38
N SER A 118 2.74 -2.96 -2.33
CA SER A 118 1.92 -3.15 -3.52
C SER A 118 2.37 -4.31 -4.42
N TYR A 119 3.66 -4.68 -4.45
CA TYR A 119 4.12 -5.88 -5.13
C TYR A 119 3.50 -7.15 -4.51
N PHE A 120 3.50 -7.23 -3.18
CA PHE A 120 2.95 -8.39 -2.47
C PHE A 120 1.43 -8.44 -2.55
N TRP A 121 0.76 -7.28 -2.67
CA TRP A 121 -0.66 -7.19 -2.99
C TRP A 121 -1.00 -7.94 -4.28
N TYR A 122 -0.30 -7.62 -5.38
CA TYR A 122 -0.53 -8.28 -6.66
C TYR A 122 -0.06 -9.73 -6.65
N LYS A 123 1.08 -10.04 -6.03
CA LYS A 123 1.54 -11.42 -5.91
C LYS A 123 0.52 -12.29 -5.18
N ALA A 124 -0.09 -11.80 -4.11
CA ALA A 124 -1.11 -12.53 -3.37
C ALA A 124 -2.40 -12.73 -4.18
N ASN A 125 -2.82 -11.74 -4.99
CA ASN A 125 -4.04 -11.83 -5.80
C ASN A 125 -3.86 -12.63 -7.10
N TRP A 126 -2.67 -12.61 -7.71
CA TRP A 126 -2.46 -13.13 -9.06
C TRP A 126 -1.64 -14.41 -9.13
N SER A 127 -0.85 -14.72 -8.10
CA SER A 127 0.04 -15.87 -8.11
C SER A 127 -0.51 -17.04 -7.30
N LYS A 128 -0.16 -18.27 -7.71
CA LYS A 128 -0.38 -19.48 -6.92
C LYS A 128 0.75 -19.75 -5.93
N GLU A 129 1.86 -19.02 -6.04
CA GLU A 129 2.95 -19.12 -5.07
C GLU A 129 2.50 -18.63 -3.70
N PRO A 130 2.91 -19.29 -2.61
CA PRO A 130 2.56 -18.88 -1.26
C PRO A 130 2.99 -17.45 -0.96
N VAL A 131 2.07 -16.66 -0.44
CA VAL A 131 2.31 -15.30 0.06
C VAL A 131 1.75 -15.18 1.46
N LEU A 132 2.58 -14.72 2.38
CA LEU A 132 2.20 -14.18 3.68
C LEU A 132 3.02 -12.92 3.89
N HIS A 133 2.37 -11.76 3.99
CA HIS A 133 3.06 -10.47 4.02
C HIS A 133 2.34 -9.47 4.93
N LEU A 134 3.04 -9.04 5.99
CA LEU A 134 2.67 -7.91 6.82
C LEU A 134 3.06 -6.61 6.10
N THR A 135 2.10 -5.72 5.89
CA THR A 135 2.34 -4.43 5.23
C THR A 135 2.99 -3.41 6.17
N GLN A 136 3.36 -2.26 5.59
CA GLN A 136 3.94 -1.13 6.33
C GLN A 136 5.24 -1.47 7.09
N ARG A 137 6.01 -2.44 6.58
CA ARG A 137 7.26 -2.87 7.21
C ARG A 137 8.34 -1.79 7.24
N ARG A 138 8.26 -0.78 6.35
CA ARG A 138 9.18 0.36 6.32
C ARG A 138 8.67 1.57 7.10
N ASN A 139 7.40 1.59 7.47
CA ASN A 139 6.83 2.59 8.36
C ASN A 139 7.09 2.19 9.83
N VAL A 140 8.38 2.13 10.19
CA VAL A 140 8.83 1.62 11.49
C VAL A 140 8.41 2.54 12.62
N ASP A 141 8.63 3.86 12.47
CA ASP A 141 8.28 4.85 13.49
C ASP A 141 6.81 5.21 13.36
N ARG A 142 6.01 4.70 14.29
CA ARG A 142 4.55 4.89 14.30
C ARG A 142 4.18 6.22 14.94
N GLU A 143 3.26 6.92 14.30
CA GLU A 143 2.80 8.24 14.72
C GLU A 143 1.62 8.16 15.70
N LYS A 144 0.87 7.06 15.64
CA LYS A 144 -0.33 6.83 16.46
C LYS A 144 -0.21 5.56 17.28
N GLN A 145 -0.74 5.60 18.49
CA GLN A 145 -0.83 4.43 19.35
C GLN A 145 -1.85 3.41 18.81
N GLU A 146 -3.01 3.88 18.37
CA GLU A 146 -4.00 3.04 17.72
C GLU A 146 -3.78 3.04 16.19
N THR A 147 -3.69 1.85 15.63
CA THR A 147 -3.46 1.65 14.20
C THR A 147 -4.20 0.42 13.69
N SER A 148 -4.09 0.14 12.40
CA SER A 148 -4.53 -1.13 11.82
C SER A 148 -3.34 -1.96 11.35
N VAL A 149 -3.46 -3.28 11.44
CA VAL A 149 -2.50 -4.24 10.88
C VAL A 149 -3.11 -4.91 9.66
N THR A 150 -2.44 -4.78 8.53
CA THR A 150 -2.88 -5.38 7.26
C THR A 150 -1.94 -6.50 6.85
N VAL A 151 -2.52 -7.64 6.47
CA VAL A 151 -1.79 -8.82 6.01
C VAL A 151 -2.34 -9.29 4.67
N TYR A 152 -1.45 -9.57 3.72
CA TYR A 152 -1.80 -10.29 2.50
C TYR A 152 -1.45 -11.77 2.65
N SER A 153 -2.43 -12.63 2.41
CA SER A 153 -2.23 -14.08 2.46
C SER A 153 -3.11 -14.79 1.44
N ASN A 154 -2.50 -15.54 0.52
CA ASN A 154 -3.20 -16.44 -0.40
C ASN A 154 -3.15 -17.90 0.04
N ILE A 155 -2.64 -18.17 1.24
CA ILE A 155 -2.46 -19.50 1.81
C ILE A 155 -3.38 -19.80 2.99
N GLY A 156 -4.28 -18.88 3.32
CA GLY A 156 -5.26 -19.01 4.39
C GLY A 156 -5.32 -17.78 5.29
N MET A 157 -6.25 -17.80 6.23
CA MET A 157 -6.43 -16.72 7.20
C MET A 157 -5.25 -16.70 8.18
N PRO A 158 -4.54 -15.58 8.32
CA PRO A 158 -3.41 -15.46 9.22
C PRO A 158 -3.86 -15.29 10.68
N LYS A 159 -3.13 -15.93 11.60
CA LYS A 159 -3.05 -15.49 12.98
C LYS A 159 -1.97 -14.43 13.07
N VAL A 160 -2.26 -13.34 13.77
CA VAL A 160 -1.29 -12.26 13.98
C VAL A 160 -1.08 -12.05 15.47
N PHE A 161 0.17 -11.92 15.85
CA PHE A 161 0.58 -11.69 17.24
C PHE A 161 1.27 -10.34 17.35
N LEU A 162 0.86 -9.54 18.33
CA LEU A 162 1.54 -8.32 18.75
C LEU A 162 2.22 -8.58 20.10
N ASN A 163 3.54 -8.48 20.15
CA ASN A 163 4.34 -8.73 21.36
C ASN A 163 4.02 -10.09 22.01
N GLY A 164 3.77 -11.12 21.20
CA GLY A 164 3.41 -12.47 21.64
C GLY A 164 1.93 -12.70 21.95
N ARG A 165 1.08 -11.65 21.94
CA ARG A 165 -0.36 -11.76 22.18
C ARG A 165 -1.12 -11.83 20.86
N GLU A 166 -1.97 -12.83 20.67
CA GLU A 166 -2.78 -12.99 19.47
C GLU A 166 -3.81 -11.86 19.35
N LEU A 167 -3.82 -11.20 18.21
CA LEU A 167 -4.82 -10.20 17.83
C LEU A 167 -6.15 -10.89 17.48
N GLN A 168 -7.25 -10.27 17.84
CA GLN A 168 -8.61 -10.74 17.57
C GLN A 168 -9.31 -9.79 16.59
N GLY A 169 -10.48 -10.20 16.08
CA GLY A 169 -11.32 -9.32 15.28
C GLY A 169 -10.82 -9.09 13.85
N VAL A 170 -10.21 -10.12 13.24
CA VAL A 170 -9.81 -10.04 11.83
C VAL A 170 -11.04 -9.90 10.93
N ARG A 171 -10.97 -8.99 9.97
CA ARG A 171 -11.94 -8.89 8.88
C ARG A 171 -11.28 -9.04 7.51
N LYS A 172 -12.07 -9.40 6.51
CA LYS A 172 -11.65 -9.31 5.11
C LYS A 172 -11.59 -7.83 4.68
N GLY A 173 -10.59 -7.50 3.89
CA GLY A 173 -10.50 -6.24 3.18
C GLY A 173 -11.15 -6.31 1.81
N TYR A 174 -10.46 -5.79 0.79
CA TYR A 174 -11.03 -5.64 -0.56
C TYR A 174 -11.09 -6.92 -1.39
N THR A 175 -10.24 -7.91 -1.09
CA THR A 175 -10.19 -9.20 -1.78
C THR A 175 -10.02 -10.34 -0.78
N ASP A 176 -10.12 -11.59 -1.25
CA ASP A 176 -9.99 -12.78 -0.39
C ASP A 176 -8.63 -12.95 0.28
N VAL A 177 -7.61 -12.33 -0.28
CA VAL A 177 -6.24 -12.39 0.24
C VAL A 177 -5.90 -11.24 1.19
N HIS A 178 -6.85 -10.34 1.44
CA HIS A 178 -6.69 -9.12 2.22
C HIS A 178 -7.30 -9.27 3.61
N TYR A 179 -6.48 -9.28 4.65
CA TYR A 179 -6.89 -9.41 6.04
C TYR A 179 -6.50 -8.17 6.83
N VAL A 180 -7.44 -7.65 7.63
CA VAL A 180 -7.25 -6.42 8.40
C VAL A 180 -7.65 -6.64 9.84
N PHE A 181 -6.78 -6.23 10.75
CA PHE A 181 -7.02 -6.11 12.18
C PHE A 181 -7.12 -4.63 12.50
N ASP A 182 -8.32 -4.17 12.84
CA ASP A 182 -8.57 -2.77 13.20
C ASP A 182 -8.33 -2.54 14.70
N HIS A 183 -8.16 -1.29 15.10
CA HIS A 183 -8.04 -0.87 16.50
C HIS A 183 -6.91 -1.57 17.27
N VAL A 184 -5.77 -1.78 16.63
CA VAL A 184 -4.60 -2.39 17.27
C VAL A 184 -3.86 -1.32 18.08
N THR A 185 -3.77 -1.51 19.39
CA THR A 185 -3.08 -0.58 20.31
C THR A 185 -1.64 -1.01 20.50
N LEU A 186 -0.70 -0.14 20.12
CA LEU A 186 0.73 -0.34 20.29
C LEU A 186 1.15 0.00 21.73
N GLY A 187 2.12 -0.75 22.25
CA GLY A 187 2.84 -0.38 23.47
C GLY A 187 3.90 0.67 23.18
N ASP A 188 4.34 1.39 24.21
CA ASP A 188 5.46 2.31 24.09
C ASP A 188 6.74 1.57 23.71
N GLY A 189 7.51 2.16 22.79
CA GLY A 189 8.73 1.58 22.25
C GLY A 189 8.48 0.52 21.19
N LYS A 190 9.22 -0.57 21.27
CA LYS A 190 9.24 -1.63 20.25
C LYS A 190 8.01 -2.52 20.32
N ASN A 191 7.38 -2.73 19.16
CA ASN A 191 6.23 -3.59 18.95
C ASN A 191 6.54 -4.61 17.86
N ARG A 192 6.67 -5.88 18.23
CA ARG A 192 6.92 -6.98 17.30
C ARG A 192 5.61 -7.58 16.82
N LEU A 193 5.40 -7.57 15.54
CA LEU A 193 4.28 -8.21 14.87
C LEU A 193 4.76 -9.49 14.17
N LYS A 194 4.01 -10.57 14.36
CA LYS A 194 4.25 -11.86 13.70
C LYS A 194 2.95 -12.40 13.14
N ALA A 195 2.92 -12.62 11.83
CA ALA A 195 1.85 -13.34 11.16
C ALA A 195 2.24 -14.80 10.96
N VAL A 196 1.28 -15.71 11.11
CA VAL A 196 1.46 -17.17 10.98
C VAL A 196 0.28 -17.77 10.22
N VAL A 197 0.58 -18.64 9.26
CA VAL A 197 -0.40 -19.50 8.59
C VAL A 197 0.17 -20.90 8.49
N SER A 198 -0.62 -21.91 8.84
CA SER A 198 -0.29 -23.32 8.62
C SER A 198 -1.12 -23.86 7.47
N ARG A 199 -0.47 -24.44 6.46
CA ARG A 199 -1.11 -25.05 5.30
C ARG A 199 -0.34 -26.30 4.87
N ASP A 200 -1.06 -27.39 4.65
CA ASP A 200 -0.49 -28.67 4.17
C ASP A 200 0.70 -29.16 5.02
N GLY A 201 0.61 -29.03 6.34
CA GLY A 201 1.66 -29.41 7.28
C GLY A 201 2.87 -28.49 7.33
N LYS A 202 2.86 -27.39 6.57
CA LYS A 202 3.92 -26.37 6.55
C LYS A 202 3.46 -25.10 7.24
N GLU A 203 4.31 -24.54 8.07
CA GLU A 203 4.12 -23.23 8.69
C GLU A 203 4.80 -22.14 7.86
N TYR A 204 4.09 -21.06 7.61
CA TYR A 204 4.57 -19.83 6.99
C TYR A 204 4.51 -18.71 8.02
N THR A 205 5.56 -17.92 8.09
CA THR A 205 5.66 -16.81 9.01
C THR A 205 6.17 -15.55 8.32
N ASP A 206 5.69 -14.38 8.77
CA ASP A 206 6.25 -13.08 8.42
C ASP A 206 6.30 -12.21 9.67
N GLU A 207 7.38 -11.44 9.83
CA GLU A 207 7.61 -10.64 11.02
C GLU A 207 8.06 -9.24 10.65
N ILE A 208 7.56 -8.26 11.42
CA ILE A 208 7.97 -6.85 11.34
C ILE A 208 8.09 -6.26 12.74
N GLU A 209 8.83 -5.18 12.87
CA GLU A 209 8.93 -4.41 14.10
C GLU A 209 8.51 -2.96 13.85
N TRP A 210 7.63 -2.42 14.70
CA TRP A 210 7.26 -1.02 14.74
C TRP A 210 7.73 -0.41 16.06
N ASN A 211 8.01 0.89 16.04
CA ASN A 211 8.39 1.64 17.21
C ASN A 211 7.39 2.78 17.45
N TYR A 212 6.74 2.79 18.60
CA TYR A 212 5.86 3.88 19.03
C TYR A 212 6.49 4.60 20.21
N SER A 213 6.78 5.88 20.09
CA SER A 213 7.48 6.68 21.12
C SER A 213 6.59 7.69 21.83
N GLY A 214 5.26 7.44 21.85
CA GLY A 214 4.26 8.37 22.34
C GLY A 214 3.81 9.37 21.27
N GLU A 215 2.64 9.94 21.47
CA GLU A 215 2.14 11.03 20.63
C GLU A 215 3.03 12.25 20.82
N LYS A 216 4.13 12.31 20.12
CA LYS A 216 4.80 13.58 19.90
C LYS A 216 3.92 14.32 18.88
N ASN A 217 3.46 15.52 19.21
CA ASN A 217 2.94 16.49 18.28
C ASN A 217 3.96 16.70 17.16
N ARG A 218 4.04 15.76 16.23
CA ARG A 218 4.70 15.95 14.95
C ARG A 218 3.67 16.64 14.07
N GLY A 219 3.52 17.95 14.30
CA GLY A 219 2.80 18.81 13.41
C GLY A 219 3.41 18.79 12.00
N THR A 220 2.89 19.61 11.14
CA THR A 220 3.32 19.83 9.75
C THR A 220 4.84 19.98 9.55
N GLU A 221 5.60 20.35 10.59
CA GLU A 221 7.08 20.43 10.60
C GLU A 221 7.78 19.10 10.31
N ALA A 222 7.22 17.95 10.73
CA ALA A 222 7.81 16.65 10.40
C ALA A 222 7.66 16.30 8.90
N TYR A 223 6.70 16.93 8.24
CA TYR A 223 6.44 16.78 6.80
C TYR A 223 7.46 17.59 5.98
N GLU A 224 7.87 18.75 6.48
CA GLU A 224 8.85 19.63 5.84
C GLU A 224 10.28 19.16 6.09
N ASN A 225 10.62 18.74 7.30
CA ASN A 225 11.98 18.30 7.67
C ASN A 225 12.41 16.95 7.05
N LYS A 226 11.47 16.05 6.71
CA LYS A 226 11.82 14.82 5.98
C LYS A 226 12.26 15.10 4.53
N ASN A 227 11.94 16.26 3.97
CA ASN A 227 12.34 16.66 2.64
C ASN A 227 13.77 17.25 2.57
N GLU A 228 14.27 17.79 3.67
CA GLU A 228 15.64 18.39 3.72
C GLU A 228 16.73 17.33 3.73
N HIS A 229 16.46 16.09 4.14
CA HIS A 229 17.47 15.03 4.18
C HIS A 229 17.70 14.32 2.83
N PHE A 230 16.93 14.63 1.80
CA PHE A 230 17.03 14.04 0.47
C PHE A 230 17.31 15.06 -0.65
N GLY A 231 17.58 16.30 -0.29
CA GLY A 231 18.16 17.28 -1.20
C GLY A 231 19.63 16.95 -1.41
N LEU A 232 19.99 16.50 -2.59
CA LEU A 232 21.36 16.60 -3.12
C LEU A 232 21.63 18.03 -3.50
#